data_463f2fbcd3e5a36e8d69b43c8e01baf1
#
_entry.id   463f2fbcd3e5a36e8d69b43c8e01baf1
#
_cell.length_a   1.000
_cell.length_b   1.000
_cell.length_c   1.000
_cell.angle_alpha   90.00
_cell.angle_beta   90.00
_cell.angle_gamma   90.00
#
_symmetry.space_group_name_H-M   'P 1'
#
loop_
_entity.id
_entity.type
_entity.pdbx_description
1 polymer ?
#
loop_
_entity_poly.entity_id
_entity_poly.type
_entity_poly.pdbx_seq_one_letter_code
_entity_poly.pdbx_strand_id
1 'polypeptide(L)'
;SQLSADTIYLQLKDRQLHKMLLITKGFIANTEGDSTKFNQVRGKLMAGYFKNNTLERLFADGNSESVYFLKEEDGSYSGMNRSVSSRIKILFGKNSLNDIYFIKKPEMVYNPMDKLEKDKELLDGFIWKPKDRPLSKESIIPSIYQVPPKKAEVSKPTTQTTAPKKKLKKN
;
A
#
# COMPACT_ATOMS: atom_id res chain seq x y z
N SER A 1 4.37 -0.76 -1.80
CA SER A 1 3.71 0.22 -2.69
C SER A 1 3.39 1.51 -1.95
N GLN A 2 3.39 2.62 -2.65
CA GLN A 2 2.94 3.93 -2.18
C GLN A 2 1.92 4.50 -3.17
N LEU A 3 0.89 5.17 -2.63
CA LEU A 3 -0.15 5.82 -3.40
C LEU A 3 -0.22 7.28 -3.01
N SER A 4 -0.49 8.15 -3.99
CA SER A 4 -0.74 9.58 -3.76
C SER A 4 -1.77 10.11 -4.74
N ALA A 5 -2.52 11.13 -4.33
CA ALA A 5 -3.45 11.91 -5.13
C ALA A 5 -3.83 13.17 -4.35
N ASP A 6 -4.48 14.14 -5.00
CA ASP A 6 -5.05 15.28 -4.29
C ASP A 6 -6.20 14.81 -3.36
N THR A 7 -6.96 13.79 -3.77
CA THR A 7 -8.00 13.17 -2.93
C THR A 7 -8.01 11.65 -3.10
N ILE A 8 -8.09 10.91 -1.99
CA ILE A 8 -8.18 9.45 -1.97
C ILE A 8 -9.49 9.06 -1.27
N TYR A 9 -10.34 8.31 -1.98
CA TYR A 9 -11.53 7.69 -1.41
C TYR A 9 -11.33 6.19 -1.29
N LEU A 10 -11.64 5.63 -0.12
CA LEU A 10 -11.63 4.19 0.15
C LEU A 10 -13.07 3.76 0.50
N GLN A 11 -13.61 2.82 -0.24
CA GLN A 11 -14.90 2.20 0.04
C GLN A 11 -14.67 0.83 0.67
N LEU A 12 -15.21 0.66 1.87
CA LEU A 12 -15.23 -0.63 2.55
C LEU A 12 -16.61 -1.29 2.39
N LYS A 13 -16.62 -2.60 2.24
CA LYS A 13 -17.78 -3.45 2.29
C LYS A 13 -17.47 -4.64 3.20
N ASP A 14 -18.32 -4.95 4.18
CA ASP A 14 -18.10 -6.04 5.13
C ASP A 14 -16.71 -5.99 5.82
N ARG A 15 -16.27 -4.77 6.22
CA ARG A 15 -14.96 -4.49 6.81
C ARG A 15 -13.75 -4.78 5.91
N GLN A 16 -13.97 -5.02 4.62
CA GLN A 16 -12.93 -5.26 3.63
C GLN A 16 -12.86 -4.10 2.64
N LEU A 17 -11.66 -3.81 2.16
CA LEU A 17 -11.48 -2.84 1.09
C LEU A 17 -12.11 -3.39 -0.19
N HIS A 18 -13.05 -2.63 -0.77
CA HIS A 18 -13.78 -3.00 -1.97
C HIS A 18 -13.37 -2.14 -3.17
N LYS A 19 -13.26 -0.84 -2.98
CA LYS A 19 -12.90 0.10 -4.05
C LYS A 19 -12.03 1.23 -3.52
N MET A 20 -11.14 1.72 -4.35
CA MET A 20 -10.31 2.88 -4.13
C MET A 20 -10.44 3.83 -5.31
N LEU A 21 -10.53 5.13 -5.05
CA LEU A 21 -10.44 6.18 -6.06
C LEU A 21 -9.32 7.14 -5.69
N LEU A 22 -8.46 7.42 -6.65
CA LEU A 22 -7.45 8.47 -6.59
C LEU A 22 -7.88 9.56 -7.57
N ILE A 23 -8.22 10.73 -7.05
CA ILE A 23 -8.79 11.83 -7.81
C ILE A 23 -7.77 12.94 -7.90
N THR A 24 -7.50 13.38 -9.11
CA THR A 24 -6.51 14.40 -9.48
C THR A 24 -5.09 13.99 -9.07
N LYS A 25 -4.20 13.91 -10.04
CA LYS A 25 -2.81 13.51 -9.88
C LYS A 25 -2.63 12.14 -9.20
N GLY A 26 -3.51 11.18 -9.55
CA GLY A 26 -3.37 9.81 -9.05
C GLY A 26 -2.01 9.23 -9.46
N PHE A 27 -1.27 8.70 -8.47
CA PHE A 27 0.04 8.10 -8.66
C PHE A 27 0.19 6.86 -7.79
N ILE A 28 0.71 5.80 -8.36
CA ILE A 28 1.08 4.57 -7.64
C ILE A 28 2.52 4.23 -8.00
N ALA A 29 3.35 4.05 -6.99
CA ALA A 29 4.71 3.53 -7.10
C ALA A 29 4.82 2.22 -6.35
N ASN A 30 5.46 1.24 -6.97
CA ASN A 30 5.76 -0.05 -6.37
C ASN A 30 7.21 -0.44 -6.61
N THR A 31 7.87 -1.02 -5.62
CA THR A 31 9.21 -1.60 -5.73
C THR A 31 9.20 -3.03 -5.22
N GLU A 32 10.00 -3.87 -5.83
CA GLU A 32 10.19 -5.27 -5.47
C GLU A 32 11.47 -5.46 -4.65
N GLY A 33 11.48 -4.89 -3.44
CA GLY A 33 12.48 -5.22 -2.42
C GLY A 33 13.67 -4.27 -2.29
N ASP A 34 14.30 -3.85 -3.37
CA ASP A 34 15.57 -3.11 -3.32
C ASP A 34 15.44 -1.59 -3.26
N SER A 35 14.26 -1.04 -3.53
CA SER A 35 14.00 0.41 -3.60
C SER A 35 14.91 1.18 -4.60
N THR A 36 15.45 0.48 -5.60
CA THR A 36 16.26 1.09 -6.67
C THR A 36 15.47 1.25 -7.96
N LYS A 37 14.55 0.31 -8.24
CA LYS A 37 13.66 0.35 -9.39
C LYS A 37 12.21 0.38 -8.96
N PHE A 38 11.43 1.26 -9.59
CA PHE A 38 10.04 1.51 -9.26
C PHE A 38 9.14 1.32 -10.45
N ASN A 39 8.25 0.35 -10.38
CA ASN A 39 7.11 0.28 -11.29
C ASN A 39 6.13 1.39 -10.92
N GLN A 40 5.71 2.17 -11.91
CA GLN A 40 4.94 3.39 -11.68
C GLN A 40 3.76 3.46 -12.63
N VAL A 41 2.66 3.97 -12.15
CA VAL A 41 1.53 4.33 -12.97
C VAL A 41 0.90 5.62 -12.45
N ARG A 42 0.56 6.54 -13.35
CA ARG A 42 -0.14 7.78 -13.04
C ARG A 42 -1.33 8.01 -13.95
N GLY A 43 -2.29 8.80 -13.48
CA GLY A 43 -3.45 9.22 -14.26
C GLY A 43 -4.19 10.36 -13.56
N LYS A 44 -5.05 11.04 -14.30
CA LYS A 44 -5.89 12.09 -13.72
C LYS A 44 -6.89 11.52 -12.72
N LEU A 45 -7.45 10.36 -13.04
CA LEU A 45 -8.35 9.59 -12.19
C LEU A 45 -7.88 8.13 -12.19
N MET A 46 -7.78 7.52 -11.02
CA MET A 46 -7.49 6.10 -10.93
C MET A 46 -8.53 5.40 -10.07
N ALA A 47 -8.91 4.16 -10.46
CA ALA A 47 -9.87 3.34 -9.75
C ALA A 47 -9.30 1.93 -9.53
N GLY A 48 -9.12 1.55 -8.27
CA GLY A 48 -8.73 0.19 -7.86
C GLY A 48 -9.93 -0.59 -7.34
N TYR A 49 -10.06 -1.84 -7.74
CA TYR A 49 -11.09 -2.77 -7.29
C TYR A 49 -10.45 -3.94 -6.57
N PHE A 50 -10.96 -4.24 -5.39
CA PHE A 50 -10.41 -5.22 -4.47
C PHE A 50 -11.38 -6.38 -4.24
N LYS A 51 -10.82 -7.55 -4.00
CA LYS A 51 -11.52 -8.73 -3.52
C LYS A 51 -10.69 -9.34 -2.39
N ASN A 52 -11.31 -9.60 -1.26
CA ASN A 52 -10.64 -10.11 -0.06
C ASN A 52 -9.40 -9.26 0.32
N ASN A 53 -9.51 -7.93 0.29
CA ASN A 53 -8.44 -6.95 0.49
C ASN A 53 -7.26 -7.04 -0.52
N THR A 54 -7.36 -7.83 -1.57
CA THR A 54 -6.35 -7.93 -2.63
C THR A 54 -6.79 -7.13 -3.85
N LEU A 55 -5.90 -6.32 -4.41
CA LEU A 55 -6.17 -5.55 -5.63
C LEU A 55 -6.27 -6.52 -6.81
N GLU A 56 -7.42 -6.55 -7.49
CA GLU A 56 -7.64 -7.36 -8.69
C GLU A 56 -7.51 -6.55 -9.98
N ARG A 57 -8.00 -5.32 -9.97
CA ARG A 57 -8.06 -4.47 -11.16
C ARG A 57 -7.75 -3.03 -10.81
N LEU A 58 -6.93 -2.41 -11.64
CA LEU A 58 -6.63 -0.99 -11.57
C LEU A 58 -6.91 -0.35 -12.93
N PHE A 59 -7.56 0.79 -12.92
CA PHE A 59 -7.74 1.65 -14.08
C PHE A 59 -7.06 2.99 -13.81
N ALA A 60 -6.33 3.49 -14.79
CA ALA A 60 -5.80 4.85 -14.77
C ALA A 60 -6.35 5.57 -16.01
N ASP A 61 -6.99 6.69 -15.83
CA ASP A 61 -7.66 7.48 -16.84
C ASP A 61 -7.08 8.89 -16.92
N GLY A 62 -7.08 9.45 -18.15
CA GLY A 62 -6.72 10.83 -18.43
C GLY A 62 -5.23 11.06 -18.56
N ASN A 63 -4.70 10.86 -19.78
CA ASN A 63 -3.27 10.93 -20.09
C ASN A 63 -2.46 10.08 -19.12
N SER A 64 -2.81 8.80 -19.09
CA SER A 64 -2.17 7.85 -18.19
C SER A 64 -0.80 7.47 -18.70
N GLU A 65 0.14 7.39 -17.78
CA GLU A 65 1.52 6.96 -18.06
C GLU A 65 1.90 5.82 -17.14
N SER A 66 2.78 4.95 -17.63
CA SER A 66 3.39 3.92 -16.80
C SER A 66 4.87 3.74 -17.11
N VAL A 67 5.61 3.34 -16.08
CA VAL A 67 6.97 2.81 -16.16
C VAL A 67 6.94 1.42 -15.55
N TYR A 68 7.42 0.45 -16.28
CA TYR A 68 7.49 -0.94 -15.85
C TYR A 68 8.85 -1.54 -16.18
N PHE A 69 9.56 -2.03 -15.16
CA PHE A 69 10.84 -2.72 -15.31
C PHE A 69 10.61 -4.20 -15.55
N LEU A 70 11.22 -4.73 -16.62
CA LEU A 70 11.16 -6.15 -16.94
C LEU A 70 12.26 -6.88 -16.19
N LYS A 71 11.83 -7.82 -15.36
CA LYS A 71 12.70 -8.64 -14.53
C LYS A 71 12.84 -10.03 -15.12
N GLU A 72 14.06 -10.51 -15.20
CA GLU A 72 14.41 -11.85 -15.67
C GLU A 72 14.30 -12.87 -14.51
N GLU A 73 14.37 -14.16 -14.85
CA GLU A 73 14.28 -15.24 -13.87
C GLU A 73 15.41 -15.21 -12.82
N ASP A 74 16.59 -14.73 -13.19
CA ASP A 74 17.74 -14.56 -12.29
C ASP A 74 17.64 -13.35 -11.37
N GLY A 75 16.57 -12.55 -11.50
CA GLY A 75 16.32 -11.34 -10.74
C GLY A 75 16.94 -10.07 -11.29
N SER A 76 17.72 -10.16 -12.38
CA SER A 76 18.24 -8.98 -13.10
C SER A 76 17.12 -8.25 -13.86
N TYR A 77 17.39 -7.03 -14.31
CA TYR A 77 16.47 -6.28 -15.15
C TYR A 77 17.00 -6.20 -16.58
N SER A 78 16.20 -6.64 -17.56
CA SER A 78 16.55 -6.57 -18.97
C SER A 78 16.29 -5.20 -19.59
N GLY A 79 15.29 -4.49 -19.10
CA GLY A 79 14.91 -3.19 -19.63
C GLY A 79 13.73 -2.58 -18.91
N MET A 80 13.28 -1.45 -19.45
CA MET A 80 12.17 -0.68 -18.95
C MET A 80 11.21 -0.31 -20.09
N ASN A 81 9.93 -0.57 -19.90
CA ASN A 81 8.88 -0.03 -20.75
C ASN A 81 8.33 1.26 -20.18
N ARG A 82 8.33 2.34 -20.97
CA ARG A 82 7.59 3.56 -20.69
C ARG A 82 6.42 3.68 -21.65
N SER A 83 5.23 3.89 -21.14
CA SER A 83 4.03 3.90 -21.95
C SER A 83 3.13 5.06 -21.60
N VAL A 84 2.45 5.59 -22.63
CA VAL A 84 1.42 6.64 -22.51
C VAL A 84 0.16 6.14 -23.21
N SER A 85 -1.01 6.40 -22.64
CA SER A 85 -2.29 6.15 -23.30
C SER A 85 -3.42 6.95 -22.66
N SER A 86 -4.58 7.02 -23.31
CA SER A 86 -5.74 7.69 -22.69
C SER A 86 -6.23 6.94 -21.45
N ARG A 87 -6.10 5.60 -21.45
CA ARG A 87 -6.45 4.72 -20.31
C ARG A 87 -5.50 3.55 -20.24
N ILE A 88 -5.06 3.20 -19.02
CA ILE A 88 -4.36 1.97 -18.70
C ILE A 88 -5.26 1.13 -17.80
N LYS A 89 -5.44 -0.16 -18.14
CA LYS A 89 -6.09 -1.15 -17.31
C LYS A 89 -5.06 -2.21 -16.92
N ILE A 90 -4.92 -2.46 -15.63
CA ILE A 90 -4.01 -3.46 -15.08
C ILE A 90 -4.83 -4.53 -14.37
N LEU A 91 -4.55 -5.79 -14.66
CA LEU A 91 -5.10 -6.94 -13.98
C LEU A 91 -4.01 -7.59 -13.12
N PHE A 92 -4.39 -7.92 -11.89
CA PHE A 92 -3.52 -8.59 -10.94
C PHE A 92 -4.03 -10.01 -10.67
N GLY A 93 -3.11 -10.96 -10.59
CA GLY A 93 -3.36 -12.33 -10.14
C GLY A 93 -3.02 -12.51 -8.68
N LYS A 94 -2.65 -13.71 -8.28
CA LYS A 94 -2.23 -14.04 -6.92
C LYS A 94 -0.92 -13.29 -6.56
N ASN A 95 -1.04 -12.02 -6.16
CA ASN A 95 0.03 -11.11 -5.76
C ASN A 95 1.04 -10.71 -6.87
N SER A 96 0.70 -10.91 -8.12
CA SER A 96 1.53 -10.52 -9.26
C SER A 96 0.72 -9.77 -10.31
N LEU A 97 1.41 -9.02 -11.14
CA LEU A 97 0.82 -8.40 -12.33
C LEU A 97 0.59 -9.50 -13.37
N ASN A 98 -0.65 -9.59 -13.88
CA ASN A 98 -1.00 -10.53 -14.95
C ASN A 98 -0.95 -9.86 -16.31
N ASP A 99 -1.74 -8.79 -16.49
CA ASP A 99 -1.94 -8.16 -17.80
C ASP A 99 -1.97 -6.65 -17.66
N ILE A 100 -1.45 -5.96 -18.67
CA ILE A 100 -1.60 -4.52 -18.84
C ILE A 100 -2.23 -4.26 -20.21
N TYR A 101 -3.32 -3.50 -20.22
CA TYR A 101 -4.00 -3.09 -21.46
C TYR A 101 -3.88 -1.57 -21.59
N PHE A 102 -3.35 -1.14 -22.73
CA PHE A 102 -3.28 0.26 -23.12
C PHE A 102 -4.43 0.56 -24.08
N ILE A 103 -5.31 1.49 -23.71
CA ILE A 103 -6.57 1.74 -24.40
C ILE A 103 -6.60 3.17 -24.91
N LYS A 104 -6.82 3.31 -26.23
CA LYS A 104 -6.81 4.54 -27.01
C LYS A 104 -5.46 5.25 -27.04
N LYS A 105 -4.92 5.38 -28.24
CA LYS A 105 -3.66 6.07 -28.57
C LYS A 105 -2.48 5.59 -27.70
N PRO A 106 -2.17 4.27 -27.70
CA PRO A 106 -1.02 3.79 -26.97
C PRO A 106 0.28 4.21 -27.70
N GLU A 107 1.21 4.74 -26.91
CA GLU A 107 2.59 4.93 -27.28
C GLU A 107 3.45 4.19 -26.27
N MET A 108 4.41 3.40 -26.75
CA MET A 108 5.28 2.60 -25.89
C MET A 108 6.71 2.68 -26.38
N VAL A 109 7.64 2.89 -25.45
CA VAL A 109 9.07 2.88 -25.71
C VAL A 109 9.74 1.87 -24.79
N TYR A 110 10.43 0.91 -25.38
CA TYR A 110 11.30 0.00 -24.63
C TYR A 110 12.72 0.57 -24.56
N ASN A 111 13.27 0.62 -23.38
CA ASN A 111 14.63 1.08 -23.10
C ASN A 111 15.42 -0.09 -22.48
N PRO A 112 16.41 -0.65 -23.18
CA PRO A 112 17.33 -1.63 -22.59
C PRO A 112 18.09 -1.04 -21.40
N MET A 113 18.39 -1.86 -20.37
CA MET A 113 19.03 -1.36 -19.13
C MET A 113 20.39 -0.71 -19.36
N ASP A 114 21.15 -1.19 -20.32
CA ASP A 114 22.48 -0.67 -20.67
C ASP A 114 22.45 0.73 -21.33
N LYS A 115 21.27 1.13 -21.85
CA LYS A 115 21.03 2.42 -22.53
C LYS A 115 20.06 3.31 -21.79
N LEU A 116 19.59 2.89 -20.61
CA LEU A 116 18.57 3.60 -19.86
C LEU A 116 19.19 4.80 -19.14
N GLU A 117 18.74 6.00 -19.49
CA GLU A 117 19.08 7.24 -18.83
C GLU A 117 18.28 7.37 -17.52
N LYS A 118 18.93 7.78 -16.43
CA LYS A 118 18.33 7.85 -15.10
C LYS A 118 17.12 8.79 -15.00
N ASP A 119 17.12 9.86 -15.76
CA ASP A 119 16.01 10.83 -15.82
C ASP A 119 14.74 10.24 -16.44
N LYS A 120 14.87 9.17 -17.24
CA LYS A 120 13.73 8.46 -17.85
C LYS A 120 13.12 7.39 -16.94
N GLU A 121 13.78 7.02 -15.87
CA GLU A 121 13.31 5.98 -14.93
C GLU A 121 12.09 6.40 -14.10
N LEU A 122 11.87 7.69 -13.94
CA LEU A 122 10.80 8.22 -13.08
C LEU A 122 9.78 9.04 -13.88
N LEU A 123 8.53 8.90 -13.52
CA LEU A 123 7.45 9.75 -14.02
C LEU A 123 7.40 11.07 -13.23
N ASP A 124 6.94 12.13 -13.90
CA ASP A 124 6.70 13.40 -13.22
C ASP A 124 5.74 13.24 -12.05
N GLY A 125 6.09 13.84 -10.91
CA GLY A 125 5.32 13.72 -9.68
C GLY A 125 5.67 12.48 -8.85
N PHE A 126 6.71 11.73 -9.22
CA PHE A 126 7.22 10.63 -8.38
C PHE A 126 7.64 11.13 -7.00
N ILE A 127 7.11 10.51 -5.97
CA ILE A 127 7.46 10.74 -4.57
C ILE A 127 7.59 9.39 -3.89
N TRP A 128 8.70 9.16 -3.17
CA TRP A 128 8.89 7.97 -2.36
C TRP A 128 9.28 8.33 -0.94
N LYS A 129 8.37 8.04 0.02
CA LYS A 129 8.51 8.41 1.42
C LYS A 129 8.37 7.20 2.34
N PRO A 130 9.33 6.28 2.35
CA PRO A 130 9.25 5.06 3.16
C PRO A 130 9.22 5.36 4.66
N LYS A 131 9.83 6.47 5.09
CA LYS A 131 9.87 6.88 6.50
C LYS A 131 8.51 7.36 7.04
N ASP A 132 7.63 7.85 6.15
CA ASP A 132 6.30 8.32 6.53
C ASP A 132 5.30 7.14 6.64
N ARG A 133 5.73 5.91 6.37
CA ARG A 133 4.87 4.73 6.48
C ARG A 133 4.49 4.46 7.95
N PRO A 134 3.20 4.44 8.30
CA PRO A 134 2.77 4.07 9.64
C PRO A 134 3.23 2.65 9.98
N LEU A 135 3.86 2.46 11.14
CA LEU A 135 4.35 1.17 11.60
C LEU A 135 3.33 0.45 12.50
N SER A 136 2.37 1.19 13.07
CA SER A 136 1.30 0.65 13.91
C SER A 136 0.00 1.42 13.69
N LYS A 137 -1.10 0.88 14.20
CA LYS A 137 -2.42 1.53 14.15
C LYS A 137 -2.40 2.88 14.90
N GLU A 138 -1.69 2.94 16.00
CA GLU A 138 -1.59 4.13 16.87
C GLU A 138 -0.82 5.25 16.18
N SER A 139 0.16 4.93 15.32
CA SER A 139 0.95 5.92 14.58
C SER A 139 0.17 6.61 13.45
N ILE A 140 -1.00 6.09 13.06
CA ILE A 140 -1.88 6.72 12.08
C ILE A 140 -2.64 7.90 12.69
N ILE A 141 -2.92 7.83 13.99
CA ILE A 141 -3.72 8.84 14.69
C ILE A 141 -2.75 9.87 15.31
N PRO A 142 -2.85 11.16 14.95
CA PRO A 142 -2.06 12.20 15.59
C PRO A 142 -2.16 12.13 17.12
N SER A 143 -1.06 12.34 17.81
CA SER A 143 -0.98 12.22 19.29
C SER A 143 -2.01 13.05 20.03
N ILE A 144 -2.46 14.18 19.45
CA ILE A 144 -3.51 15.04 20.02
C ILE A 144 -4.88 14.37 20.13
N TYR A 145 -5.13 13.30 19.33
CA TYR A 145 -6.36 12.51 19.36
C TYR A 145 -6.20 11.16 20.07
N GLN A 146 -5.01 10.85 20.56
CA GLN A 146 -4.79 9.60 21.31
C GLN A 146 -5.35 9.77 22.73
N VAL A 147 -6.37 8.97 23.05
CA VAL A 147 -6.89 8.90 24.42
C VAL A 147 -5.77 8.30 25.29
N PRO A 148 -5.36 8.96 26.38
CA PRO A 148 -4.35 8.39 27.26
C PRO A 148 -4.79 7.00 27.73
N PRO A 149 -3.87 6.02 27.84
CA PRO A 149 -4.24 4.69 28.29
C PRO A 149 -4.93 4.78 29.66
N LYS A 150 -6.12 4.16 29.80
CA LYS A 150 -6.78 4.04 31.11
C LYS A 150 -5.75 3.47 32.07
N LYS A 151 -5.43 4.22 33.12
CA LYS A 151 -4.62 3.69 34.23
C LYS A 151 -5.28 2.40 34.69
N ALA A 152 -4.53 1.30 34.67
CA ALA A 152 -5.00 0.04 35.22
C ALA A 152 -5.40 0.32 36.69
N GLU A 153 -6.65 0.04 37.06
CA GLU A 153 -7.08 0.07 38.43
C GLU A 153 -6.23 -0.95 39.18
N VAL A 154 -5.41 -0.43 40.09
CA VAL A 154 -4.63 -1.27 41.02
C VAL A 154 -5.65 -2.01 41.86
N SER A 155 -5.84 -3.31 41.58
CA SER A 155 -6.65 -4.18 42.42
C SER A 155 -6.10 -4.14 43.84
N LYS A 156 -6.93 -3.67 44.79
CA LYS A 156 -6.59 -3.66 46.21
C LYS A 156 -6.25 -5.08 46.67
N PRO A 157 -5.17 -5.30 47.45
CA PRO A 157 -4.85 -6.63 47.92
C PRO A 157 -5.98 -7.15 48.81
N THR A 158 -6.51 -8.32 48.47
CA THR A 158 -7.51 -9.04 49.26
C THR A 158 -6.85 -9.48 50.59
N THR A 159 -7.24 -8.90 51.68
CA THR A 159 -6.82 -9.28 53.03
C THR A 159 -7.37 -10.70 53.29
N GLN A 160 -6.49 -11.68 53.33
CA GLN A 160 -6.86 -13.04 53.78
C GLN A 160 -7.10 -13.01 55.30
N THR A 161 -8.36 -13.13 55.69
CA THR A 161 -8.73 -13.32 57.07
C THR A 161 -8.41 -14.77 57.49
N THR A 162 -7.39 -14.93 58.31
CA THR A 162 -7.06 -16.24 58.91
C THR A 162 -8.09 -16.58 59.97
N ALA A 163 -8.82 -17.67 59.80
CA ALA A 163 -9.74 -18.23 60.79
C ALA A 163 -8.99 -18.85 62.00
N PRO A 164 -9.51 -18.70 63.22
CA PRO A 164 -8.84 -19.21 64.40
C PRO A 164 -8.94 -20.74 64.53
N LYS A 165 -7.81 -21.40 64.83
CA LYS A 165 -7.73 -22.85 65.13
C LYS A 165 -8.43 -23.20 66.42
N LYS A 166 -9.49 -24.01 66.36
CA LYS A 166 -10.13 -24.65 67.51
C LYS A 166 -9.19 -25.69 68.15
N LYS A 167 -8.84 -25.47 69.42
CA LYS A 167 -8.14 -26.49 70.25
C LYS A 167 -9.11 -27.57 70.65
N LEU A 168 -8.84 -28.81 70.27
CA LEU A 168 -9.48 -30.02 70.84
C LEU A 168 -8.88 -30.29 72.21
N LYS A 169 -9.70 -30.34 73.26
CA LYS A 169 -9.37 -30.94 74.54
C LYS A 169 -9.63 -32.44 74.46
N LYS A 170 -8.62 -33.21 74.85
CA LYS A 170 -8.77 -34.66 75.17
C LYS A 170 -9.36 -34.77 76.57
N ASN A 171 -10.33 -35.66 76.72
CA ASN A 171 -10.59 -36.52 77.87
C ASN A 171 -10.78 -37.94 77.30
#